data_442d265980f3674196f81200dd8eb798
#
_entry.id   442d265980f3674196f81200dd8eb798
#
_cell.length_a   1.000
_cell.length_b   1.000
_cell.length_c   1.000
_cell.angle_alpha   90.00
_cell.angle_beta   90.00
_cell.angle_gamma   90.00
#
_symmetry.space_group_name_H-M   'P 1'
#
loop_
_entity.id
_entity.type
_entity.pdbx_description
1 polymer ?
#
loop_
_entity_poly.entity_id
_entity_poly.type
_entity_poly.pdbx_seq_one_letter_code
_entity_poly.pdbx_strand_id
1 'polypeptide(L)'
;MTGRTEDRGTPALRIEQVAQLCGVSVARVQGWIDKKRLVAIGGRNERKVRQDDLARFLMRFNMPIPAGILPVSARKVLFVAPGERGARAGARFFRNFAEHLQRRANCFLDSVTFGKGAEYKILTFLPDLILADCVNSCEETLHLLEFVGNIGGMRTVALVRRNLAMAKRQRLLAAGAHAVIERRLSWEELQSSVIRVLNSLGASQRGAARARGE
;
A
#
# COMPACT_ATOMS: atom_id res chain seq x y z
N MET A 1 -24.23 -28.75 -1.49
CA MET A 1 -24.80 -27.39 -1.39
C MET A 1 -23.63 -26.43 -1.31
N THR A 2 -23.23 -25.90 -2.45
CA THR A 2 -22.07 -25.00 -2.60
C THR A 2 -22.51 -23.58 -2.32
N GLY A 3 -22.08 -23.04 -1.17
CA GLY A 3 -22.30 -21.65 -0.78
C GLY A 3 -21.64 -20.70 -1.77
N ARG A 4 -22.44 -20.06 -2.58
CA ARG A 4 -22.10 -18.95 -3.45
C ARG A 4 -21.82 -17.75 -2.52
N THR A 5 -20.55 -17.47 -2.29
CA THR A 5 -20.13 -16.22 -1.61
C THR A 5 -20.65 -15.07 -2.43
N GLU A 6 -21.58 -14.29 -1.90
CA GLU A 6 -22.12 -13.09 -2.52
C GLU A 6 -20.97 -12.14 -2.87
N ASP A 7 -20.76 -11.99 -4.16
CA ASP A 7 -19.81 -11.13 -4.82
C ASP A 7 -20.27 -9.67 -4.61
N ARG A 8 -19.78 -9.01 -3.57
CA ARG A 8 -19.98 -7.56 -3.38
C ARG A 8 -19.34 -6.86 -4.57
N GLY A 9 -20.18 -6.45 -5.50
CA GLY A 9 -19.87 -6.05 -6.86
C GLY A 9 -18.80 -4.97 -7.01
N THR A 10 -17.55 -5.39 -7.05
CA THR A 10 -16.48 -4.53 -7.55
C THR A 10 -16.73 -4.31 -9.04
N PRO A 11 -16.80 -3.05 -9.51
CA PRO A 11 -17.06 -2.76 -10.91
C PRO A 11 -16.09 -3.51 -11.81
N ALA A 12 -16.60 -4.14 -12.86
CA ALA A 12 -15.79 -4.83 -13.86
C ALA A 12 -15.67 -3.95 -15.11
N LEU A 13 -14.44 -3.70 -15.55
CA LEU A 13 -14.10 -2.88 -16.70
C LEU A 13 -13.96 -3.75 -17.96
N ARG A 14 -14.43 -3.26 -19.10
CA ARG A 14 -14.13 -3.85 -20.42
C ARG A 14 -12.66 -3.64 -20.75
N ILE A 15 -12.11 -4.47 -21.65
CA ILE A 15 -10.69 -4.38 -22.05
C ILE A 15 -10.36 -3.00 -22.63
N GLU A 16 -11.27 -2.40 -23.39
CA GLU A 16 -11.12 -1.07 -23.98
C GLU A 16 -11.03 0.02 -22.91
N GLN A 17 -11.85 -0.09 -21.85
CA GLN A 17 -11.82 0.83 -20.73
C GLN A 17 -10.50 0.71 -19.94
N VAL A 18 -10.00 -0.53 -19.75
CA VAL A 18 -8.69 -0.75 -19.13
C VAL A 18 -7.58 -0.13 -19.97
N ALA A 19 -7.63 -0.29 -21.30
CA ALA A 19 -6.65 0.28 -22.22
C ALA A 19 -6.63 1.81 -22.14
N GLN A 20 -7.81 2.43 -22.17
CA GLN A 20 -7.96 3.88 -22.05
C GLN A 20 -7.45 4.41 -20.71
N LEU A 21 -7.84 3.78 -19.60
CA LEU A 21 -7.43 4.17 -18.26
C LEU A 21 -5.90 4.07 -18.06
N CYS A 22 -5.29 3.03 -18.61
CA CYS A 22 -3.85 2.80 -18.48
C CYS A 22 -3.02 3.52 -19.55
N GLY A 23 -3.64 4.20 -20.52
CA GLY A 23 -2.92 4.86 -21.62
C GLY A 23 -2.18 3.89 -22.54
N VAL A 24 -2.73 2.69 -22.76
CA VAL A 24 -2.10 1.63 -23.56
C VAL A 24 -3.04 1.11 -24.65
N SER A 25 -2.53 0.35 -25.63
CA SER A 25 -3.37 -0.28 -26.63
C SER A 25 -4.16 -1.47 -26.07
N VAL A 26 -5.32 -1.74 -26.67
CA VAL A 26 -6.16 -2.93 -26.37
C VAL A 26 -5.36 -4.23 -26.52
N ALA A 27 -4.55 -4.33 -27.58
CA ALA A 27 -3.69 -5.49 -27.82
C ALA A 27 -2.70 -5.72 -26.65
N ARG A 28 -2.21 -4.65 -26.03
CA ARG A 28 -1.32 -4.76 -24.87
C ARG A 28 -2.04 -5.31 -23.66
N VAL A 29 -3.28 -4.89 -23.39
CA VAL A 29 -4.12 -5.43 -22.30
C VAL A 29 -4.43 -6.90 -22.55
N GLN A 30 -4.79 -7.28 -23.77
CA GLN A 30 -5.00 -8.69 -24.16
C GLN A 30 -3.74 -9.51 -23.91
N GLY A 31 -2.57 -9.00 -24.28
CA GLY A 31 -1.29 -9.66 -23.99
C GLY A 31 -1.02 -9.85 -22.49
N TRP A 32 -1.47 -8.95 -21.63
CA TRP A 32 -1.38 -9.14 -20.17
C TRP A 32 -2.26 -10.28 -19.68
N ILE A 33 -3.47 -10.39 -20.23
CA ILE A 33 -4.44 -11.45 -19.88
C ILE A 33 -3.96 -12.81 -20.40
N ASP A 34 -3.53 -12.88 -21.65
CA ASP A 34 -3.12 -14.13 -22.29
C ASP A 34 -1.87 -14.72 -21.63
N LYS A 35 -0.95 -13.87 -21.17
CA LYS A 35 0.21 -14.27 -20.36
C LYS A 35 -0.14 -14.58 -18.90
N LYS A 36 -1.43 -14.65 -18.56
CA LYS A 36 -1.96 -14.89 -17.20
C LYS A 36 -1.38 -13.95 -16.12
N ARG A 37 -1.00 -12.74 -16.52
CA ARG A 37 -0.50 -11.70 -15.61
C ARG A 37 -1.61 -10.85 -15.03
N LEU A 38 -2.66 -10.59 -15.85
CA LEU A 38 -3.87 -9.88 -15.46
C LEU A 38 -5.06 -10.84 -15.49
N VAL A 39 -5.80 -10.91 -14.38
CA VAL A 39 -6.98 -11.78 -14.26
C VAL A 39 -8.16 -11.14 -14.99
N ALA A 40 -8.79 -11.89 -15.87
CA ALA A 40 -10.01 -11.50 -16.55
C ALA A 40 -11.15 -12.47 -16.23
N ILE A 41 -12.36 -11.96 -16.17
CA ILE A 41 -13.61 -12.71 -15.98
C ILE A 41 -14.44 -12.68 -17.28
N GLY A 42 -15.30 -13.68 -17.47
CA GLY A 42 -16.15 -13.79 -18.68
C GLY A 42 -15.56 -14.65 -19.78
N GLY A 43 -16.36 -14.86 -20.82
CA GLY A 43 -15.99 -15.65 -22.01
C GLY A 43 -15.01 -14.88 -22.93
N ARG A 44 -14.51 -15.60 -23.96
CA ARG A 44 -13.46 -15.07 -24.85
C ARG A 44 -13.82 -13.73 -25.52
N ASN A 45 -15.11 -13.51 -25.81
CA ASN A 45 -15.63 -12.31 -26.47
C ASN A 45 -16.15 -11.23 -25.51
N GLU A 46 -16.26 -11.53 -24.21
CA GLU A 46 -16.77 -10.59 -23.20
C GLU A 46 -15.87 -10.52 -21.97
N ARG A 47 -14.55 -10.55 -22.24
CA ARG A 47 -13.57 -10.45 -21.13
C ARG A 47 -13.70 -9.10 -20.44
N LYS A 48 -13.84 -9.15 -19.11
CA LYS A 48 -13.84 -7.99 -18.24
C LYS A 48 -12.77 -8.18 -17.16
N VAL A 49 -12.26 -7.09 -16.63
CA VAL A 49 -11.27 -7.06 -15.55
C VAL A 49 -11.88 -6.37 -14.36
N ARG A 50 -11.84 -7.00 -13.19
CA ARG A 50 -12.28 -6.33 -11.96
C ARG A 50 -11.30 -5.20 -11.62
N GLN A 51 -11.81 -4.09 -11.13
CA GLN A 51 -10.95 -2.94 -10.74
C GLN A 51 -9.88 -3.34 -9.72
N ASP A 52 -10.22 -4.19 -8.75
CA ASP A 52 -9.26 -4.69 -7.76
C ASP A 52 -8.14 -5.54 -8.38
N ASP A 53 -8.47 -6.36 -9.39
CA ASP A 53 -7.47 -7.19 -10.08
C ASP A 53 -6.56 -6.31 -10.94
N LEU A 54 -7.12 -5.26 -11.56
CA LEU A 54 -6.34 -4.28 -12.29
C LEU A 54 -5.42 -3.50 -11.36
N ALA A 55 -5.91 -3.02 -10.22
CA ALA A 55 -5.10 -2.33 -9.24
C ALA A 55 -3.93 -3.19 -8.75
N ARG A 56 -4.19 -4.44 -8.39
CA ARG A 56 -3.16 -5.40 -7.96
C ARG A 56 -2.12 -5.66 -9.07
N PHE A 57 -2.58 -5.79 -10.30
CA PHE A 57 -1.70 -5.96 -11.45
C PHE A 57 -0.78 -4.74 -11.64
N LEU A 58 -1.35 -3.52 -11.66
CA LEU A 58 -0.59 -2.29 -11.83
C LEU A 58 0.45 -2.11 -10.72
N MET A 59 0.08 -2.36 -9.46
CA MET A 59 0.99 -2.34 -8.33
C MET A 59 2.15 -3.34 -8.48
N ARG A 60 1.82 -4.58 -8.83
CA ARG A 60 2.82 -5.65 -9.00
C ARG A 60 3.87 -5.30 -10.06
N PHE A 61 3.49 -4.58 -11.09
CA PHE A 61 4.38 -4.19 -12.19
C PHE A 61 4.89 -2.76 -12.10
N ASN A 62 4.75 -2.10 -10.93
CA ASN A 62 5.17 -0.72 -10.71
C ASN A 62 4.61 0.28 -11.74
N MET A 63 3.39 0.04 -12.20
CA MET A 63 2.69 0.93 -13.12
C MET A 63 1.86 1.96 -12.35
N PRO A 64 1.73 3.20 -12.84
CA PRO A 64 0.85 4.19 -12.25
C PRO A 64 -0.59 3.65 -12.15
N ILE A 65 -1.26 3.92 -11.02
CA ILE A 65 -2.66 3.54 -10.83
C ILE A 65 -3.53 4.73 -11.28
N PRO A 66 -4.34 4.59 -12.34
CA PRO A 66 -5.20 5.65 -12.80
C PRO A 66 -6.21 6.09 -11.74
N ALA A 67 -6.60 7.37 -11.76
CA ALA A 67 -7.66 7.88 -10.89
C ALA A 67 -8.97 7.10 -11.13
N GLY A 68 -9.69 6.80 -10.06
CA GLY A 68 -10.96 6.07 -10.12
C GLY A 68 -10.86 4.54 -10.15
N ILE A 69 -9.65 3.96 -10.27
CA ILE A 69 -9.46 2.50 -10.17
C ILE A 69 -9.59 2.03 -8.72
N LEU A 70 -9.09 2.82 -7.77
CA LEU A 70 -9.25 2.50 -6.36
C LEU A 70 -10.55 3.12 -5.83
N PRO A 71 -11.30 2.40 -4.98
CA PRO A 71 -12.40 3.02 -4.24
C PRO A 71 -11.91 4.27 -3.51
N VAL A 72 -12.68 5.35 -3.53
CA VAL A 72 -12.33 6.64 -2.89
C VAL A 72 -11.98 6.48 -1.40
N SER A 73 -12.57 5.46 -0.76
CA SER A 73 -12.30 5.12 0.66
C SER A 73 -11.10 4.20 0.87
N ALA A 74 -10.52 3.63 -0.19
CA ALA A 74 -9.40 2.70 -0.04
C ALA A 74 -8.11 3.46 0.26
N ARG A 75 -7.36 2.98 1.26
CA ARG A 75 -6.07 3.54 1.66
C ARG A 75 -4.93 2.76 1.03
N LYS A 76 -3.90 3.46 0.60
CA LYS A 76 -2.68 2.88 0.03
C LYS A 76 -1.62 2.77 1.11
N VAL A 77 -1.16 1.57 1.38
CA VAL A 77 -0.14 1.28 2.39
C VAL A 77 1.09 0.70 1.69
N LEU A 78 2.24 1.32 1.89
CA LEU A 78 3.51 0.85 1.37
C LEU A 78 4.35 0.30 2.52
N PHE A 79 4.74 -0.97 2.43
CA PHE A 79 5.71 -1.57 3.33
C PHE A 79 7.11 -1.45 2.75
N VAL A 80 8.01 -0.79 3.48
CA VAL A 80 9.41 -0.66 3.11
C VAL A 80 10.25 -1.60 3.95
N ALA A 81 10.75 -2.66 3.30
CA ALA A 81 11.51 -3.74 3.93
C ALA A 81 13.02 -3.43 3.97
N PRO A 82 13.77 -4.01 4.92
CA PRO A 82 15.22 -3.99 4.88
C PRO A 82 15.76 -4.58 3.57
N GLY A 83 16.94 -4.10 3.15
CA GLY A 83 17.65 -4.62 1.98
C GLY A 83 18.01 -6.12 2.08
N GLU A 84 18.91 -6.60 1.23
CA GLU A 84 19.15 -8.02 0.97
C GLU A 84 19.31 -8.92 2.21
N ARG A 85 19.98 -8.46 3.27
CA ARG A 85 20.19 -9.24 4.51
C ARG A 85 18.91 -9.49 5.32
N GLY A 86 17.86 -8.71 5.10
CA GLY A 86 16.56 -8.82 5.78
C GLY A 86 15.38 -9.14 4.87
N ALA A 87 15.61 -9.18 3.54
CA ALA A 87 14.54 -9.23 2.54
C ALA A 87 13.59 -10.44 2.71
N ARG A 88 14.12 -11.63 2.99
CA ARG A 88 13.28 -12.84 3.19
C ARG A 88 12.40 -12.75 4.43
N ALA A 89 12.95 -12.28 5.55
CA ALA A 89 12.19 -12.10 6.79
C ALA A 89 11.16 -10.96 6.67
N GLY A 90 11.53 -9.87 6.00
CA GLY A 90 10.64 -8.76 5.66
C GLY A 90 9.50 -9.20 4.76
N ALA A 91 9.77 -9.94 3.70
CA ALA A 91 8.76 -10.44 2.76
C ALA A 91 7.77 -11.42 3.44
N ARG A 92 8.26 -12.32 4.31
CA ARG A 92 7.38 -13.22 5.08
C ARG A 92 6.50 -12.44 6.06
N PHE A 93 7.07 -11.49 6.77
CA PHE A 93 6.34 -10.62 7.67
C PHE A 93 5.25 -9.85 6.90
N PHE A 94 5.64 -9.20 5.78
CA PHE A 94 4.70 -8.44 4.95
C PHE A 94 3.54 -9.29 4.47
N ARG A 95 3.79 -10.50 3.97
CA ARG A 95 2.73 -11.38 3.47
C ARG A 95 1.69 -11.68 4.54
N ASN A 96 2.13 -12.10 5.71
CA ASN A 96 1.25 -12.41 6.83
C ASN A 96 0.49 -11.16 7.31
N PHE A 97 1.19 -10.03 7.40
CA PHE A 97 0.59 -8.75 7.80
C PHE A 97 -0.46 -8.27 6.79
N ALA A 98 -0.14 -8.36 5.49
CA ALA A 98 -1.03 -7.95 4.42
C ALA A 98 -2.35 -8.73 4.42
N GLU A 99 -2.29 -10.06 4.53
CA GLU A 99 -3.47 -10.91 4.60
C GLU A 99 -4.40 -10.53 5.77
N HIS A 100 -3.81 -10.21 6.91
CA HIS A 100 -4.57 -9.82 8.09
C HIS A 100 -5.11 -8.40 7.98
N LEU A 101 -4.34 -7.44 7.49
CA LEU A 101 -4.76 -6.05 7.40
C LEU A 101 -5.88 -5.85 6.36
N GLN A 102 -5.78 -6.50 5.20
CA GLN A 102 -6.78 -6.42 4.14
C GLN A 102 -8.17 -6.94 4.55
N ARG A 103 -8.22 -7.88 5.51
CA ARG A 103 -9.49 -8.40 6.04
C ARG A 103 -10.23 -7.40 6.93
N ARG A 104 -9.52 -6.46 7.55
CA ARG A 104 -10.07 -5.53 8.55
C ARG A 104 -10.10 -4.07 8.09
N ALA A 105 -9.33 -3.72 7.08
CA ALA A 105 -9.25 -2.37 6.56
C ALA A 105 -9.38 -2.39 5.04
N ASN A 106 -10.12 -1.42 4.50
CA ASN A 106 -10.18 -1.20 3.07
C ASN A 106 -8.88 -0.53 2.61
N CYS A 107 -7.85 -1.34 2.39
CA CYS A 107 -6.54 -0.84 2.01
C CYS A 107 -5.87 -1.70 0.93
N PHE A 108 -5.06 -1.06 0.11
CA PHE A 108 -4.16 -1.69 -0.84
C PHE A 108 -2.75 -1.65 -0.27
N LEU A 109 -2.12 -2.82 -0.21
CA LEU A 109 -0.76 -2.97 0.29
C LEU A 109 0.18 -3.35 -0.83
N ASP A 110 1.33 -2.68 -0.84
CA ASP A 110 2.47 -3.04 -1.68
C ASP A 110 3.76 -3.02 -0.85
N SER A 111 4.84 -3.59 -1.37
CA SER A 111 6.10 -3.65 -0.68
C SER A 111 7.28 -3.34 -1.59
N VAL A 112 8.32 -2.76 -1.01
CA VAL A 112 9.59 -2.43 -1.66
C VAL A 112 10.72 -2.54 -0.64
N THR A 113 11.96 -2.70 -1.09
CA THR A 113 13.15 -2.60 -0.23
C THR A 113 13.64 -1.17 -0.14
N PHE A 114 14.29 -0.79 0.97
CA PHE A 114 14.94 0.52 1.12
C PHE A 114 15.88 0.85 -0.05
N GLY A 115 16.10 2.12 -0.29
CA GLY A 115 16.96 2.67 -1.33
C GLY A 115 16.16 3.37 -2.44
N LYS A 116 16.83 3.67 -3.57
CA LYS A 116 16.24 4.41 -4.71
C LYS A 116 14.92 3.79 -5.24
N GLY A 117 14.78 2.48 -5.14
CA GLY A 117 13.52 1.80 -5.51
C GLY A 117 12.35 2.19 -4.61
N ALA A 118 12.59 2.44 -3.32
CA ALA A 118 11.56 2.92 -2.39
C ALA A 118 11.14 4.35 -2.72
N GLU A 119 12.08 5.24 -3.00
CA GLU A 119 11.81 6.62 -3.39
C GLU A 119 10.95 6.68 -4.66
N TYR A 120 11.36 5.96 -5.71
CA TYR A 120 10.58 5.85 -6.94
C TYR A 120 9.16 5.28 -6.69
N LYS A 121 9.06 4.23 -5.87
CA LYS A 121 7.78 3.62 -5.53
C LYS A 121 6.87 4.57 -4.76
N ILE A 122 7.41 5.35 -3.84
CA ILE A 122 6.66 6.37 -3.09
C ILE A 122 6.07 7.41 -4.04
N LEU A 123 6.86 7.92 -5.00
CA LEU A 123 6.41 8.92 -5.97
C LEU A 123 5.35 8.39 -6.93
N THR A 124 5.42 7.12 -7.32
CA THR A 124 4.49 6.53 -8.29
C THR A 124 3.25 5.94 -7.63
N PHE A 125 3.39 5.36 -6.45
CA PHE A 125 2.29 4.75 -5.72
C PHE A 125 1.51 5.76 -4.89
N LEU A 126 2.16 6.83 -4.40
CA LEU A 126 1.59 7.87 -3.54
C LEU A 126 0.84 7.25 -2.35
N PRO A 127 1.52 6.57 -1.43
CA PRO A 127 0.89 5.89 -0.31
C PRO A 127 0.31 6.89 0.69
N ASP A 128 -0.82 6.55 1.31
CA ASP A 128 -1.35 7.27 2.47
C ASP A 128 -0.54 6.97 3.73
N LEU A 129 -0.01 5.75 3.82
CA LEU A 129 0.79 5.30 4.95
C LEU A 129 2.00 4.49 4.47
N ILE A 130 3.15 4.79 5.02
CA ILE A 130 4.39 4.02 4.85
C ILE A 130 4.68 3.28 6.16
N LEU A 131 4.90 1.97 6.07
CA LEU A 131 5.38 1.12 7.16
C LEU A 131 6.85 0.80 6.92
N ALA A 132 7.74 1.47 7.61
CA ALA A 132 9.18 1.30 7.48
C ALA A 132 9.71 0.26 8.48
N ASP A 133 10.28 -0.86 8.01
CA ASP A 133 10.83 -1.93 8.85
C ASP A 133 12.23 -1.57 9.35
N CYS A 134 12.30 -0.93 10.50
CA CYS A 134 13.52 -0.46 11.17
C CYS A 134 14.19 -1.54 12.05
N VAL A 135 13.93 -2.82 11.79
CA VAL A 135 14.42 -3.91 12.68
C VAL A 135 15.93 -4.07 12.65
N ASN A 136 16.56 -3.89 11.51
CA ASN A 136 18.00 -4.11 11.33
C ASN A 136 18.82 -2.82 11.42
N SER A 137 18.30 -1.72 10.88
CA SER A 137 18.96 -0.42 10.89
C SER A 137 17.90 0.70 10.93
N CYS A 138 18.12 1.70 11.77
CA CYS A 138 17.28 2.89 11.77
C CYS A 138 17.75 3.95 10.77
N GLU A 139 18.98 3.88 10.26
CA GLU A 139 19.54 4.91 9.36
C GLU A 139 18.78 4.96 8.03
N GLU A 140 18.50 3.81 7.42
CA GLU A 140 17.69 3.75 6.19
C GLU A 140 16.30 4.34 6.41
N THR A 141 15.71 4.12 7.60
CA THR A 141 14.42 4.71 7.96
C THR A 141 14.52 6.22 8.16
N LEU A 142 15.61 6.74 8.72
CA LEU A 142 15.84 8.18 8.87
C LEU A 142 15.94 8.87 7.50
N HIS A 143 16.71 8.32 6.57
CA HIS A 143 16.77 8.82 5.19
C HIS A 143 15.41 8.80 4.50
N LEU A 144 14.64 7.73 4.71
CA LEU A 144 13.29 7.65 4.16
C LEU A 144 12.36 8.73 4.75
N LEU A 145 12.45 8.98 6.07
CA LEU A 145 11.67 10.01 6.74
C LEU A 145 12.00 11.42 6.21
N GLU A 146 13.28 11.71 6.00
CA GLU A 146 13.74 12.98 5.40
C GLU A 146 13.17 13.13 3.98
N PHE A 147 13.31 12.09 3.15
CA PHE A 147 12.75 12.10 1.79
C PHE A 147 11.23 12.34 1.79
N VAL A 148 10.48 11.62 2.63
CA VAL A 148 9.02 11.75 2.74
C VAL A 148 8.62 13.12 3.29
N GLY A 149 9.39 13.66 4.23
CA GLY A 149 9.18 14.99 4.79
C GLY A 149 9.23 16.09 3.73
N ASN A 150 10.14 15.98 2.76
CA ASN A 150 10.27 16.92 1.65
C ASN A 150 9.09 16.87 0.65
N ILE A 151 8.42 15.72 0.53
CA ILE A 151 7.24 15.58 -0.35
C ILE A 151 5.96 16.03 0.37
N GLY A 152 5.82 15.68 1.64
CA GLY A 152 4.63 15.93 2.46
C GLY A 152 3.43 15.02 2.13
N GLY A 153 2.37 15.17 2.92
CA GLY A 153 1.08 14.52 2.66
C GLY A 153 0.99 13.03 3.00
N MET A 154 2.11 12.38 3.34
CA MET A 154 2.17 10.96 3.67
C MET A 154 2.50 10.75 5.15
N ARG A 155 2.03 9.66 5.73
CA ARG A 155 2.41 9.28 7.11
C ARG A 155 3.36 8.11 7.11
N THR A 156 4.31 8.14 8.04
CA THR A 156 5.27 7.04 8.20
C THR A 156 5.19 6.48 9.61
N VAL A 157 5.09 5.15 9.69
CA VAL A 157 5.19 4.37 10.93
C VAL A 157 6.47 3.56 10.87
N ALA A 158 7.34 3.73 11.87
CA ALA A 158 8.53 2.92 12.01
C ALA A 158 8.21 1.66 12.81
N LEU A 159 8.46 0.48 12.22
CA LEU A 159 8.37 -0.82 12.88
C LEU A 159 9.73 -1.19 13.46
N VAL A 160 9.83 -1.28 14.77
CA VAL A 160 11.10 -1.44 15.48
C VAL A 160 11.19 -2.77 16.22
N ARG A 161 12.39 -3.13 16.66
CA ARG A 161 12.60 -4.23 17.60
C ARG A 161 11.98 -3.91 18.95
N ARG A 162 11.67 -4.96 19.70
CA ARG A 162 11.40 -4.85 21.13
C ARG A 162 12.60 -4.19 21.85
N ASN A 163 12.31 -3.33 22.81
CA ASN A 163 13.32 -2.63 23.60
C ASN A 163 14.26 -1.73 22.79
N LEU A 164 13.76 -1.06 21.76
CA LEU A 164 14.53 0.00 21.11
C LEU A 164 14.85 1.10 22.15
N ALA A 165 16.13 1.49 22.23
CA ALA A 165 16.57 2.56 23.15
C ALA A 165 15.73 3.83 22.95
N MET A 166 15.34 4.46 24.06
CA MET A 166 14.47 5.66 24.04
C MET A 166 15.02 6.77 23.15
N ALA A 167 16.33 7.01 23.19
CA ALA A 167 16.98 8.01 22.34
C ALA A 167 16.79 7.75 20.83
N LYS A 168 16.86 6.47 20.40
CA LYS A 168 16.61 6.11 19.00
C LYS A 168 15.13 6.27 18.65
N ARG A 169 14.24 5.95 19.57
CA ARG A 169 12.80 6.16 19.37
C ARG A 169 12.47 7.66 19.21
N GLN A 170 13.03 8.49 20.06
CA GLN A 170 12.88 9.96 19.97
C GLN A 170 13.46 10.49 18.66
N ARG A 171 14.62 10.00 18.23
CA ARG A 171 15.23 10.39 16.95
C ARG A 171 14.33 10.08 15.76
N LEU A 172 13.68 8.92 15.72
CA LEU A 172 12.71 8.59 14.66
C LEU A 172 11.48 9.51 14.68
N LEU A 173 10.94 9.81 15.85
CA LEU A 173 9.81 10.74 15.99
C LEU A 173 10.20 12.17 15.57
N ALA A 174 11.36 12.65 16.01
CA ALA A 174 11.88 13.96 15.63
C ALA A 174 12.16 14.08 14.12
N ALA A 175 12.53 12.97 13.47
CA ALA A 175 12.71 12.90 12.02
C ALA A 175 11.39 12.82 11.24
N GLY A 176 10.22 12.84 11.90
CA GLY A 176 8.92 12.88 11.24
C GLY A 176 8.16 11.55 11.21
N ALA A 177 8.60 10.52 11.94
CA ALA A 177 7.77 9.32 12.10
C ALA A 177 6.51 9.66 12.90
N HIS A 178 5.34 9.35 12.37
CA HIS A 178 4.05 9.58 13.04
C HIS A 178 3.80 8.63 14.20
N ALA A 179 4.39 7.44 14.14
CA ALA A 179 4.39 6.47 15.22
C ALA A 179 5.60 5.55 15.14
N VAL A 180 6.01 5.03 16.28
CA VAL A 180 7.05 4.00 16.40
C VAL A 180 6.41 2.80 17.12
N ILE A 181 6.28 1.68 16.40
CA ILE A 181 5.55 0.49 16.84
C ILE A 181 6.50 -0.70 16.92
N GLU A 182 6.39 -1.51 17.95
CA GLU A 182 7.17 -2.74 18.06
C GLU A 182 6.65 -3.82 17.11
N ARG A 183 7.52 -4.36 16.27
CA ARG A 183 7.17 -5.43 15.32
C ARG A 183 6.73 -6.74 15.97
N ARG A 184 7.10 -6.98 17.25
CA ARG A 184 6.76 -8.19 18.00
C ARG A 184 5.45 -8.13 18.78
N LEU A 185 4.63 -7.12 18.58
CA LEU A 185 3.25 -7.13 19.04
C LEU A 185 2.50 -8.32 18.41
N SER A 186 1.45 -8.76 19.07
CA SER A 186 0.51 -9.68 18.41
C SER A 186 -0.01 -9.07 17.11
N TRP A 187 -0.41 -9.92 16.16
CA TRP A 187 -0.96 -9.42 14.88
C TRP A 187 -2.15 -8.48 15.09
N GLU A 188 -2.95 -8.73 16.11
CA GLU A 188 -4.12 -7.92 16.46
C GLU A 188 -3.73 -6.54 16.98
N GLU A 189 -2.76 -6.46 17.87
CA GLU A 189 -2.24 -5.19 18.40
C GLU A 189 -1.55 -4.36 17.32
N LEU A 190 -0.73 -5.01 16.49
CA LEU A 190 -0.04 -4.35 15.39
C LEU A 190 -1.06 -3.77 14.38
N GLN A 191 -2.04 -4.58 13.99
CA GLN A 191 -3.11 -4.13 13.10
C GLN A 191 -3.91 -2.98 13.70
N SER A 192 -4.32 -3.11 14.96
CA SER A 192 -5.09 -2.08 15.65
C SER A 192 -4.32 -0.77 15.71
N SER A 193 -3.02 -0.82 15.93
CA SER A 193 -2.14 0.34 15.93
C SER A 193 -2.01 0.99 14.55
N VAL A 194 -1.84 0.19 13.51
CA VAL A 194 -1.76 0.68 12.11
C VAL A 194 -3.11 1.24 11.66
N ILE A 195 -4.22 0.57 11.95
CA ILE A 195 -5.57 1.03 11.62
C ILE A 195 -5.87 2.36 12.33
N ARG A 196 -5.42 2.54 13.58
CA ARG A 196 -5.58 3.81 14.30
C ARG A 196 -4.88 4.95 13.56
N VAL A 197 -3.67 4.75 13.07
CA VAL A 197 -2.94 5.74 12.27
C VAL A 197 -3.67 6.00 10.94
N LEU A 198 -4.15 4.97 10.26
CA LEU A 198 -4.93 5.11 9.01
C LEU A 198 -6.22 5.91 9.22
N ASN A 199 -6.95 5.64 10.31
CA ASN A 199 -8.20 6.33 10.61
C ASN A 199 -8.02 7.80 10.99
N SER A 200 -6.90 8.13 11.65
CA SER A 200 -6.57 9.54 11.96
C SER A 200 -6.32 10.39 10.70
N LEU A 201 -5.97 9.76 9.55
CA LEU A 201 -5.89 10.42 8.24
C LEU A 201 -7.26 10.94 7.76
N GLY A 202 -8.32 10.14 7.92
CA GLY A 202 -9.67 10.51 7.50
C GLY A 202 -10.28 11.67 8.30
N ALA A 203 -9.87 11.85 9.55
CA ALA A 203 -10.33 12.95 10.39
C ALA A 203 -9.69 14.30 9.97
N SER A 204 -8.39 14.28 9.67
CA SER A 204 -7.65 15.49 9.23
C SER A 204 -8.13 16.00 7.88
N GLN A 205 -8.42 15.11 6.92
CA GLN A 205 -8.91 15.52 5.60
C GLN A 205 -10.34 16.08 5.64
N ARG A 206 -11.21 15.56 6.50
CA ARG A 206 -12.57 16.07 6.70
C ARG A 206 -12.59 17.44 7.39
N GLY A 207 -11.65 17.70 8.30
CA GLY A 207 -11.46 19.01 8.93
C GLY A 207 -10.98 20.07 7.94
N ALA A 208 -10.03 19.74 7.09
CA ALA A 208 -9.50 20.66 6.07
C ALA A 208 -10.52 20.96 4.94
N ALA A 209 -11.38 20.01 4.60
CA ALA A 209 -12.46 20.23 3.62
C ALA A 209 -13.58 21.14 4.17
N ARG A 210 -13.89 21.05 5.48
CA ARG A 210 -14.85 21.95 6.14
C ARG A 210 -14.31 23.38 6.30
N ALA A 211 -13.02 23.54 6.55
CA ALA A 211 -12.41 24.87 6.69
C ALA A 211 -12.22 25.63 5.37
N ARG A 212 -12.39 24.99 4.21
CA ARG A 212 -12.31 25.61 2.88
C ARG A 212 -13.69 25.85 2.25
N GLY A 213 -14.75 25.49 2.92
CA GLY A 213 -16.14 25.62 2.45
C GLY A 213 -16.96 26.70 3.16
N GLU A 214 -16.30 27.50 4.00
CA GLU A 214 -16.82 28.77 4.56
C GLU A 214 -16.01 29.97 3.92
#